data_fbccec5c1394dcfc1f6b97f4034ad418
#
_entry.id   fbccec5c1394dcfc1f6b97f4034ad418
#
_cell.length_a   1.000
_cell.length_b   1.000
_cell.length_c   1.000
_cell.angle_alpha   90.00
_cell.angle_beta   90.00
_cell.angle_gamma   90.00
#
_symmetry.space_group_name_H-M   'P 1'
#
loop_
_entity.id
_entity.type
_entity.pdbx_description
1 polymer ?
#
loop_
_entity_poly.entity_id
_entity_poly.type
_entity_poly.pdbx_seq_one_letter_code
_entity_poly.pdbx_strand_id
1 'polypeptide(L)'
;MKKLTQYIEEHYVTGTDKESVSKLVDKYGDDMFAIIEYGYRDIGGCSGIEKKEDIVNKADFAKLYRNEGKIVAVALYADKRHPNAGSDVYLNDRTKNRGRKIVAIAASEGNSEYLKKILIEDFKRMERNVWGEFSSKAATFALRCGALPIPIEAAEAIMDPKKFYDKKEDGYFYTRDIKGHKHTKIMMGNHLFYNHNVDEKLTEEDIQKFKNLAIKYATEDEKLNHI
;
A
#
# COMPACT_ATOMS: atom_id res chain seq x y z
N MET A 1 18.38 20.43 -18.83
CA MET A 1 17.05 20.36 -18.17
C MET A 1 15.99 19.66 -19.01
N LYS A 2 15.76 20.00 -20.30
CA LYS A 2 14.77 19.30 -21.16
C LYS A 2 14.94 17.76 -21.25
N LYS A 3 16.17 17.24 -21.31
CA LYS A 3 16.43 15.80 -21.40
C LYS A 3 16.03 15.02 -20.13
N LEU A 4 16.15 15.59 -18.94
CA LEU A 4 15.80 14.93 -17.69
C LEU A 4 14.28 14.85 -17.50
N THR A 5 13.57 15.94 -17.85
CA THR A 5 12.10 15.98 -17.79
C THR A 5 11.49 15.01 -18.79
N GLN A 6 12.01 14.96 -20.02
CA GLN A 6 11.58 14.02 -21.04
C GLN A 6 11.85 12.57 -20.63
N TYR A 7 12.99 12.27 -19.99
CA TYR A 7 13.34 10.94 -19.48
C TYR A 7 12.37 10.50 -18.35
N ILE A 8 11.95 11.43 -17.46
CA ILE A 8 10.96 11.15 -16.40
C ILE A 8 9.58 10.86 -17.00
N GLU A 9 9.15 11.63 -18.01
CA GLU A 9 7.85 11.43 -18.68
C GLU A 9 7.78 10.10 -19.47
N GLU A 10 8.89 9.63 -20.00
CA GLU A 10 8.97 8.34 -20.73
C GLU A 10 8.84 7.12 -19.79
N HIS A 11 9.22 7.26 -18.52
CA HIS A 11 9.28 6.14 -17.59
C HIS A 11 8.17 6.13 -16.53
N TYR A 12 7.54 7.27 -16.28
CA TYR A 12 6.55 7.41 -15.23
C TYR A 12 5.22 7.91 -15.79
N VAL A 13 4.15 7.13 -15.58
CA VAL A 13 2.81 7.46 -16.06
C VAL A 13 1.86 7.51 -14.87
N THR A 14 1.11 8.60 -14.74
CA THR A 14 0.16 8.80 -13.65
C THR A 14 -1.25 9.04 -14.15
N GLY A 15 -2.21 8.38 -13.50
CA GLY A 15 -3.63 8.74 -13.55
C GLY A 15 -4.00 9.47 -12.27
N THR A 16 -4.43 10.73 -12.38
CA THR A 16 -4.67 11.62 -11.23
C THR A 16 -6.13 11.68 -10.80
N ASP A 17 -7.03 11.09 -11.58
CA ASP A 17 -8.46 10.98 -11.37
C ASP A 17 -9.03 9.74 -12.08
N LYS A 18 -10.31 9.46 -11.87
CA LYS A 18 -10.97 8.29 -12.47
C LYS A 18 -10.93 8.26 -13.98
N GLU A 19 -11.07 9.40 -14.64
CA GLU A 19 -11.07 9.47 -16.11
C GLU A 19 -9.67 9.13 -16.65
N SER A 20 -8.61 9.68 -16.07
CA SER A 20 -7.25 9.36 -16.47
C SER A 20 -6.86 7.91 -16.12
N VAL A 21 -7.35 7.36 -14.99
CA VAL A 21 -7.19 5.93 -14.67
C VAL A 21 -7.88 5.06 -15.70
N SER A 22 -9.10 5.41 -16.13
CA SER A 22 -9.81 4.69 -17.20
C SER A 22 -9.00 4.67 -18.50
N LYS A 23 -8.47 5.81 -18.93
CA LYS A 23 -7.60 5.90 -20.11
C LYS A 23 -6.32 5.06 -19.99
N LEU A 24 -5.75 4.96 -18.77
CA LEU A 24 -4.62 4.08 -18.52
C LEU A 24 -5.01 2.60 -18.62
N VAL A 25 -6.17 2.23 -18.12
CA VAL A 25 -6.68 0.86 -18.21
C VAL A 25 -7.02 0.48 -19.66
N ASP A 26 -7.61 1.41 -20.43
CA ASP A 26 -7.85 1.18 -21.85
C ASP A 26 -6.55 0.89 -22.63
N LYS A 27 -5.45 1.54 -22.23
CA LYS A 27 -4.15 1.42 -22.91
C LYS A 27 -3.26 0.31 -22.37
N TYR A 28 -3.27 0.09 -21.06
CA TYR A 28 -2.31 -0.77 -20.34
C TYR A 28 -2.99 -1.77 -19.39
N GLY A 29 -4.33 -1.92 -19.45
CA GLY A 29 -5.08 -2.67 -18.45
C GLY A 29 -4.68 -4.13 -18.33
N ASP A 30 -4.37 -4.77 -19.44
CA ASP A 30 -3.95 -6.18 -19.43
C ASP A 30 -2.57 -6.34 -18.78
N ASP A 31 -1.62 -5.44 -19.07
CA ASP A 31 -0.30 -5.43 -18.42
C ASP A 31 -0.43 -5.12 -16.90
N MET A 32 -1.25 -4.14 -16.56
CA MET A 32 -1.49 -3.77 -15.15
C MET A 32 -2.08 -4.93 -14.38
N PHE A 33 -3.09 -5.60 -14.94
CA PHE A 33 -3.74 -6.73 -14.33
C PHE A 33 -2.79 -7.92 -14.16
N ALA A 34 -2.03 -8.27 -15.20
CA ALA A 34 -1.06 -9.36 -15.16
C ALA A 34 0.01 -9.14 -14.07
N ILE A 35 0.50 -7.89 -13.90
CA ILE A 35 1.46 -7.54 -12.85
C ILE A 35 0.83 -7.68 -11.46
N ILE A 36 -0.42 -7.24 -11.29
CA ILE A 36 -1.13 -7.37 -10.02
C ILE A 36 -1.39 -8.84 -9.70
N GLU A 37 -1.90 -9.61 -10.66
CA GLU A 37 -2.14 -11.04 -10.51
C GLU A 37 -0.85 -11.79 -10.11
N TYR A 38 0.25 -11.51 -10.79
CA TYR A 38 1.56 -12.06 -10.45
C TYR A 38 1.98 -11.70 -9.02
N GLY A 39 1.91 -10.43 -8.66
CA GLY A 39 2.36 -9.94 -7.34
C GLY A 39 1.52 -10.44 -6.17
N TYR A 40 0.27 -10.84 -6.41
CA TYR A 40 -0.66 -11.34 -5.39
C TYR A 40 -0.90 -12.84 -5.45
N ARG A 41 -0.31 -13.55 -6.40
CA ARG A 41 -0.50 -14.99 -6.59
C ARG A 41 -0.16 -15.80 -5.34
N ASP A 42 0.98 -15.53 -4.75
CA ASP A 42 1.51 -16.29 -3.60
C ASP A 42 0.84 -15.93 -2.27
N ILE A 43 0.00 -14.89 -2.26
CA ILE A 43 -0.76 -14.44 -1.09
C ILE A 43 -2.27 -14.60 -1.29
N GLY A 44 -2.68 -15.57 -2.10
CA GLY A 44 -4.08 -15.92 -2.28
C GLY A 44 -4.93 -14.88 -3.01
N GLY A 45 -4.34 -14.02 -3.85
CA GLY A 45 -5.08 -13.08 -4.68
C GLY A 45 -5.76 -11.94 -3.92
N CYS A 46 -5.14 -11.43 -2.87
CA CYS A 46 -5.76 -10.50 -1.90
C CYS A 46 -5.78 -9.02 -2.30
N SER A 47 -5.51 -8.65 -3.54
CA SER A 47 -5.64 -7.25 -3.99
C SER A 47 -7.12 -6.80 -4.07
N GLY A 48 -8.05 -7.73 -4.13
CA GLY A 48 -9.44 -7.45 -4.47
C GLY A 48 -9.63 -7.06 -5.95
N ILE A 49 -8.58 -7.07 -6.75
CA ILE A 49 -8.61 -6.89 -8.21
C ILE A 49 -8.66 -8.28 -8.82
N GLU A 50 -9.83 -8.71 -9.29
CA GLU A 50 -10.02 -10.05 -9.86
C GLU A 50 -10.06 -10.04 -11.40
N LYS A 51 -10.23 -8.87 -11.98
CA LYS A 51 -10.22 -8.61 -13.43
C LYS A 51 -9.82 -7.16 -13.69
N LYS A 52 -9.44 -6.84 -14.91
CA LYS A 52 -8.94 -5.49 -15.26
C LYS A 52 -9.99 -4.37 -15.03
N GLU A 53 -11.27 -4.66 -15.20
CA GLU A 53 -12.35 -3.70 -14.96
C GLU A 53 -12.44 -3.27 -13.50
N ASP A 54 -12.01 -4.13 -12.57
CA ASP A 54 -11.95 -3.79 -11.15
C ASP A 54 -10.98 -2.66 -10.85
N ILE A 55 -9.96 -2.46 -11.69
CA ILE A 55 -8.99 -1.37 -11.53
C ILE A 55 -9.74 -0.04 -11.60
N VAL A 56 -10.56 0.18 -12.63
CA VAL A 56 -11.35 1.41 -12.79
C VAL A 56 -12.36 1.58 -11.65
N ASN A 57 -12.97 0.47 -11.20
CA ASN A 57 -13.98 0.52 -10.16
C ASN A 57 -13.40 0.87 -8.79
N LYS A 58 -12.18 0.42 -8.49
CA LYS A 58 -11.57 0.49 -7.14
C LYS A 58 -10.50 1.56 -7.00
N ALA A 59 -9.87 1.99 -8.09
CA ALA A 59 -8.82 3.00 -8.06
C ALA A 59 -9.32 4.36 -8.56
N ASP A 60 -8.95 5.41 -7.83
CA ASP A 60 -9.16 6.81 -8.21
C ASP A 60 -7.84 7.43 -8.72
N PHE A 61 -6.71 6.79 -8.39
CA PHE A 61 -5.37 7.20 -8.82
C PHE A 61 -4.54 5.98 -9.16
N ALA A 62 -3.65 6.14 -10.14
CA ALA A 62 -2.70 5.11 -10.52
C ALA A 62 -1.32 5.72 -10.77
N LYS A 63 -0.28 5.00 -10.38
CA LYS A 63 1.10 5.28 -10.73
C LYS A 63 1.67 4.03 -11.39
N LEU A 64 2.19 4.20 -12.61
CA LEU A 64 2.80 3.14 -13.38
C LEU A 64 4.25 3.49 -13.66
N TYR A 65 5.12 2.52 -13.61
CA TYR A 65 6.48 2.68 -14.10
C TYR A 65 6.67 1.85 -15.37
N ARG A 66 7.28 2.46 -16.39
CA ARG A 66 7.60 1.81 -17.66
C ARG A 66 9.11 1.60 -17.74
N ASN A 67 9.49 0.43 -18.21
CA ASN A 67 10.85 0.12 -18.59
C ASN A 67 10.83 -0.51 -19.98
N GLU A 68 11.63 -0.01 -20.89
CA GLU A 68 11.69 -0.49 -22.29
C GLU A 68 10.30 -0.57 -22.96
N GLY A 69 9.46 0.42 -22.72
CA GLY A 69 8.14 0.51 -23.30
C GLY A 69 7.04 -0.32 -22.62
N LYS A 70 7.38 -1.22 -21.70
CA LYS A 70 6.43 -2.09 -20.97
C LYS A 70 6.15 -1.56 -19.56
N ILE A 71 4.94 -1.76 -19.06
CA ILE A 71 4.65 -1.53 -17.64
C ILE A 71 5.38 -2.59 -16.81
N VAL A 72 6.12 -2.16 -15.80
CA VAL A 72 6.90 -3.05 -14.91
C VAL A 72 6.54 -2.89 -13.43
N ALA A 73 5.88 -1.80 -13.04
CA ALA A 73 5.37 -1.61 -11.70
C ALA A 73 4.06 -0.83 -11.72
N VAL A 74 3.16 -1.18 -10.80
CA VAL A 74 1.81 -0.62 -10.66
C VAL A 74 1.57 -0.29 -9.20
N ALA A 75 1.06 0.91 -8.92
CA ALA A 75 0.51 1.29 -7.64
C ALA A 75 -0.85 1.96 -7.84
N LEU A 76 -1.88 1.40 -7.23
CA LEU A 76 -3.27 1.83 -7.34
C LEU A 76 -3.75 2.35 -6.00
N TYR A 77 -4.49 3.46 -6.02
CA TYR A 77 -4.97 4.15 -4.83
C TYR A 77 -6.44 4.50 -4.96
N ALA A 78 -7.18 4.39 -3.87
CA ALA A 78 -8.52 4.93 -3.75
C ALA A 78 -8.49 6.23 -2.93
N ASP A 79 -9.20 7.24 -3.38
CA ASP A 79 -9.47 8.45 -2.58
C ASP A 79 -10.53 8.08 -1.54
N LYS A 80 -10.14 7.94 -0.29
CA LYS A 80 -11.05 7.62 0.82
C LYS A 80 -11.23 8.83 1.69
N ARG A 81 -12.48 9.28 1.80
CA ARG A 81 -12.86 10.13 2.93
C ARG A 81 -12.66 9.32 4.20
N HIS A 82 -12.01 9.93 5.15
CA HIS A 82 -11.85 9.32 6.45
C HIS A 82 -13.24 9.14 7.08
N PRO A 83 -13.64 7.94 7.51
CA PRO A 83 -14.96 7.71 8.07
C PRO A 83 -15.22 8.54 9.35
N ASN A 84 -14.18 8.91 10.07
CA ASN A 84 -14.23 9.74 11.29
C ASN A 84 -13.60 11.12 11.04
N ALA A 85 -14.03 11.82 10.00
CA ALA A 85 -13.54 13.16 9.66
C ALA A 85 -13.66 14.22 10.79
N GLY A 86 -14.22 13.85 11.93
CA GLY A 86 -14.32 14.67 13.13
C GLY A 86 -13.45 14.23 14.31
N SER A 87 -12.70 13.12 14.21
CA SER A 87 -11.78 12.72 15.28
C SER A 87 -10.43 13.42 15.06
N ASP A 88 -10.15 14.42 15.88
CA ASP A 88 -8.94 15.25 15.80
C ASP A 88 -7.63 14.50 16.13
N VAL A 89 -7.72 13.23 16.48
CA VAL A 89 -6.62 12.50 17.10
C VAL A 89 -5.54 12.04 16.12
N TYR A 90 -5.88 11.85 14.82
CA TYR A 90 -4.96 11.20 13.87
C TYR A 90 -4.84 11.88 12.51
N LEU A 91 -5.36 13.09 12.36
CA LEU A 91 -5.33 13.78 11.07
C LEU A 91 -4.81 15.20 11.21
N ASN A 92 -3.78 15.50 10.45
CA ASN A 92 -3.29 16.85 10.23
C ASN A 92 -4.41 17.74 9.68
N ASP A 93 -4.53 18.98 10.16
CA ASP A 93 -5.52 19.98 9.73
C ASP A 93 -5.62 20.16 8.21
N ARG A 94 -4.52 19.98 7.49
CA ARG A 94 -4.46 20.12 6.03
C ARG A 94 -5.04 18.91 5.27
N THR A 95 -5.19 17.77 5.94
CA THR A 95 -5.61 16.50 5.31
C THR A 95 -6.86 15.91 5.93
N LYS A 96 -7.50 16.65 6.83
CA LYS A 96 -8.65 16.24 7.68
C LYS A 96 -9.71 15.37 7.02
N ASN A 97 -9.79 15.34 5.71
CA ASN A 97 -10.90 14.70 5.03
C ASN A 97 -10.52 13.81 3.85
N ARG A 98 -9.25 13.69 3.48
CA ARG A 98 -8.87 12.92 2.29
C ARG A 98 -7.50 12.27 2.45
N GLY A 99 -7.48 10.95 2.26
CA GLY A 99 -6.26 10.17 2.19
C GLY A 99 -6.31 9.22 1.00
N ARG A 100 -5.15 8.80 0.53
CA ARG A 100 -5.01 7.78 -0.50
C ARG A 100 -4.80 6.43 0.16
N LYS A 101 -5.83 5.59 0.09
CA LYS A 101 -5.68 4.19 0.47
C LYS A 101 -5.00 3.44 -0.67
N ILE A 102 -3.93 2.73 -0.39
CA ILE A 102 -3.33 1.77 -1.32
C ILE A 102 -4.34 0.63 -1.55
N VAL A 103 -4.74 0.44 -2.80
CA VAL A 103 -5.64 -0.64 -3.24
C VAL A 103 -4.82 -1.86 -3.65
N ALA A 104 -3.81 -1.64 -4.49
CA ALA A 104 -2.88 -2.67 -4.92
C ALA A 104 -1.53 -2.06 -5.27
N ILE A 105 -0.47 -2.79 -4.98
CA ILE A 105 0.89 -2.48 -5.41
C ILE A 105 1.54 -3.76 -5.90
N ALA A 106 2.15 -3.72 -7.06
CA ALA A 106 2.84 -4.88 -7.62
C ALA A 106 3.94 -4.45 -8.58
N ALA A 107 4.92 -5.33 -8.78
CA ALA A 107 5.91 -5.22 -9.83
C ALA A 107 6.07 -6.56 -10.52
N SER A 108 6.41 -6.56 -11.80
CA SER A 108 6.81 -7.76 -12.50
C SER A 108 8.13 -8.30 -11.95
N GLU A 109 8.43 -9.56 -12.23
CA GLU A 109 9.62 -10.23 -11.74
C GLU A 109 10.90 -9.42 -12.04
N GLY A 110 11.78 -9.31 -11.04
CA GLY A 110 13.03 -8.55 -11.14
C GLY A 110 12.88 -7.02 -11.10
N ASN A 111 11.65 -6.48 -11.07
CA ASN A 111 11.39 -5.04 -11.20
C ASN A 111 10.91 -4.36 -9.90
N SER A 112 11.12 -4.97 -8.74
CA SER A 112 10.69 -4.43 -7.44
C SER A 112 11.31 -3.06 -7.10
N GLU A 113 12.46 -2.73 -7.67
CA GLU A 113 13.11 -1.42 -7.48
C GLU A 113 12.28 -0.26 -8.04
N TYR A 114 11.53 -0.48 -9.13
CA TYR A 114 10.65 0.54 -9.70
C TYR A 114 9.43 0.78 -8.82
N LEU A 115 8.86 -0.29 -8.25
CA LEU A 115 7.82 -0.16 -7.22
C LEU A 115 8.34 0.56 -5.98
N LYS A 116 9.57 0.27 -5.57
CA LYS A 116 10.24 0.96 -4.47
C LYS A 116 10.34 2.47 -4.72
N LYS A 117 10.69 2.90 -5.94
CA LYS A 117 10.75 4.33 -6.30
C LYS A 117 9.38 5.01 -6.12
N ILE A 118 8.30 4.37 -6.62
CA ILE A 118 6.92 4.88 -6.45
C ILE A 118 6.59 5.06 -4.96
N LEU A 119 6.81 4.02 -4.16
CA LEU A 119 6.42 4.03 -2.75
C LEU A 119 7.27 4.96 -1.89
N ILE A 120 8.58 5.07 -2.15
CA ILE A 120 9.43 6.05 -1.46
C ILE A 120 8.92 7.47 -1.71
N GLU A 121 8.53 7.78 -2.93
CA GLU A 121 7.95 9.08 -3.24
C GLU A 121 6.67 9.32 -2.46
N ASP A 122 5.78 8.32 -2.41
CA ASP A 122 4.49 8.44 -1.73
C ASP A 122 4.61 8.55 -0.21
N PHE A 123 5.49 7.76 0.40
CA PHE A 123 5.66 7.80 1.85
C PHE A 123 6.50 8.98 2.35
N LYS A 124 7.40 9.50 1.53
CA LYS A 124 8.24 10.67 1.89
C LYS A 124 7.61 12.01 1.55
N ARG A 125 6.75 12.08 0.53
CA ARG A 125 6.02 13.31 0.21
C ARG A 125 4.88 13.52 1.19
N MET A 126 5.02 14.55 2.01
CA MET A 126 4.05 14.91 3.06
C MET A 126 2.85 15.71 2.52
N GLU A 127 2.50 15.57 1.25
CA GLU A 127 1.40 16.33 0.66
C GLU A 127 0.02 15.73 0.95
N ARG A 128 -0.04 14.41 1.17
CA ARG A 128 -1.30 13.67 1.44
C ARG A 128 -1.05 12.47 2.33
N ASN A 129 -2.06 12.11 3.11
CA ASN A 129 -2.07 10.83 3.82
C ASN A 129 -2.07 9.69 2.82
N VAL A 130 -1.07 8.83 2.88
CA VAL A 130 -1.00 7.58 2.14
C VAL A 130 -0.92 6.44 3.14
N TRP A 131 -1.78 5.44 2.97
CA TRP A 131 -1.86 4.32 3.89
C TRP A 131 -2.37 3.06 3.18
N GLY A 132 -2.10 1.91 3.75
CA GLY A 132 -2.55 0.64 3.21
C GLY A 132 -2.43 -0.50 4.20
N GLU A 133 -3.06 -1.60 3.86
CA GLU A 133 -2.96 -2.87 4.57
C GLU A 133 -1.96 -3.76 3.84
N PHE A 134 -0.91 -4.14 4.54
CA PHE A 134 0.16 -4.97 4.01
C PHE A 134 0.13 -6.36 4.64
N SER A 135 0.46 -7.39 3.86
CA SER A 135 0.76 -8.69 4.44
C SER A 135 2.08 -8.63 5.21
N SER A 136 2.29 -9.55 6.15
CA SER A 136 3.56 -9.69 6.87
C SER A 136 4.75 -9.80 5.90
N LYS A 137 4.63 -10.52 4.79
CA LYS A 137 5.66 -10.58 3.73
C LYS A 137 5.96 -9.22 3.11
N ALA A 138 4.93 -8.43 2.80
CA ALA A 138 5.08 -7.12 2.16
C ALA A 138 5.50 -6.01 3.14
N ALA A 139 5.28 -6.19 4.44
CA ALA A 139 5.58 -5.20 5.47
C ALA A 139 7.06 -4.79 5.47
N THR A 140 7.98 -5.76 5.36
CA THR A 140 9.42 -5.48 5.30
C THR A 140 9.80 -4.61 4.11
N PHE A 141 9.15 -4.81 2.97
CA PHE A 141 9.35 -3.99 1.79
C PHE A 141 8.81 -2.57 2.00
N ALA A 142 7.61 -2.43 2.57
CA ALA A 142 7.00 -1.13 2.87
C ALA A 142 7.84 -0.31 3.87
N LEU A 143 8.38 -0.94 4.94
CA LEU A 143 9.32 -0.32 5.89
C LEU A 143 10.55 0.25 5.17
N ARG A 144 11.13 -0.50 4.23
CA ARG A 144 12.28 -0.02 3.43
C ARG A 144 11.93 1.15 2.52
N CYS A 145 10.65 1.31 2.18
CA CYS A 145 10.14 2.45 1.41
C CYS A 145 9.83 3.67 2.29
N GLY A 146 9.96 3.56 3.60
CA GLY A 146 9.68 4.64 4.57
C GLY A 146 8.25 4.66 5.08
N ALA A 147 7.47 3.59 4.88
CA ALA A 147 6.19 3.43 5.53
C ALA A 147 6.36 3.20 7.03
N LEU A 148 5.46 3.77 7.83
CA LEU A 148 5.43 3.63 9.28
C LEU A 148 4.29 2.70 9.70
N PRO A 149 4.51 1.77 10.63
CA PRO A 149 3.45 0.96 11.21
C PRO A 149 2.39 1.83 11.90
N ILE A 150 1.13 1.52 11.69
CA ILE A 150 -0.01 2.19 12.34
C ILE A 150 -0.53 1.25 13.42
N PRO A 151 -0.58 1.68 14.71
CA PRO A 151 -1.16 0.87 15.77
C PRO A 151 -2.61 0.47 15.43
N ILE A 152 -3.04 -0.73 15.83
CA ILE A 152 -4.40 -1.23 15.57
C ILE A 152 -5.44 -0.27 16.13
N GLU A 153 -5.23 0.29 17.31
CA GLU A 153 -6.10 1.28 17.94
C GLU A 153 -6.34 2.49 17.02
N ALA A 154 -5.27 3.00 16.40
CA ALA A 154 -5.38 4.08 15.42
C ALA A 154 -6.03 3.61 14.11
N ALA A 155 -5.74 2.39 13.68
CA ALA A 155 -6.29 1.82 12.46
C ALA A 155 -7.81 1.55 12.59
N GLU A 156 -8.32 1.22 13.76
CA GLU A 156 -9.75 1.06 14.05
C GLU A 156 -10.55 2.36 13.90
N ALA A 157 -9.90 3.52 14.00
CA ALA A 157 -10.53 4.80 13.73
C ALA A 157 -10.77 5.05 12.22
N ILE A 158 -10.08 4.33 11.33
CA ILE A 158 -10.14 4.52 9.87
C ILE A 158 -10.71 3.32 9.12
N MET A 159 -10.86 2.18 9.79
CA MET A 159 -11.42 0.96 9.22
C MET A 159 -12.43 0.34 10.17
N ASP A 160 -13.34 -0.46 9.62
CA ASP A 160 -14.28 -1.24 10.42
C ASP A 160 -13.53 -2.11 11.46
N PRO A 161 -13.75 -1.90 12.78
CA PRO A 161 -13.10 -2.65 13.84
C PRO A 161 -13.23 -4.17 13.71
N LYS A 162 -14.33 -4.66 13.10
CA LYS A 162 -14.56 -6.08 12.85
C LYS A 162 -13.53 -6.73 11.92
N LYS A 163 -12.74 -5.91 11.21
CA LYS A 163 -11.66 -6.41 10.35
C LYS A 163 -10.40 -6.78 11.13
N PHE A 164 -10.25 -6.32 12.36
CA PHE A 164 -9.09 -6.54 13.22
C PHE A 164 -9.33 -7.65 14.24
N TYR A 165 -9.78 -8.81 13.80
CA TYR A 165 -9.87 -9.96 14.69
C TYR A 165 -8.49 -10.63 14.86
N ASP A 166 -8.32 -11.40 15.94
CA ASP A 166 -7.04 -12.03 16.28
C ASP A 166 -5.87 -11.04 16.28
N LYS A 167 -6.03 -9.94 17.03
CA LYS A 167 -5.00 -8.91 17.23
C LYS A 167 -3.80 -9.54 17.94
N LYS A 168 -2.60 -9.26 17.42
CA LYS A 168 -1.37 -9.73 18.05
C LYS A 168 -1.00 -8.85 19.24
N GLU A 169 -0.27 -9.42 20.20
CA GLU A 169 0.14 -8.75 21.44
C GLU A 169 1.00 -7.49 21.22
N ASP A 170 1.67 -7.40 20.06
CA ASP A 170 2.45 -6.23 19.70
C ASP A 170 1.61 -4.98 19.40
N GLY A 171 0.28 -5.10 19.25
CA GLY A 171 -0.65 -4.02 18.99
C GLY A 171 -0.66 -3.48 17.55
N TYR A 172 0.06 -4.10 16.63
CA TYR A 172 0.19 -3.67 15.24
C TYR A 172 -0.28 -4.71 14.23
N PHE A 173 -0.02 -5.99 14.49
CA PHE A 173 -0.39 -7.08 13.59
C PHE A 173 -1.72 -7.70 13.99
N TYR A 174 -2.45 -8.19 13.00
CA TYR A 174 -3.74 -8.86 13.16
C TYR A 174 -3.93 -9.89 12.04
N THR A 175 -4.70 -10.94 12.30
CA THR A 175 -5.01 -11.96 11.30
C THR A 175 -6.28 -11.61 10.55
N ARG A 176 -6.30 -11.88 9.26
CA ARG A 176 -7.49 -11.86 8.41
C ARG A 176 -7.66 -13.18 7.71
N ASP A 177 -8.89 -13.66 7.67
CA ASP A 177 -9.28 -14.75 6.77
C ASP A 177 -9.65 -14.15 5.41
N ILE A 178 -9.00 -14.62 4.37
CA ILE A 178 -9.25 -14.18 3.00
C ILE A 178 -9.39 -15.43 2.15
N LYS A 179 -10.61 -15.72 1.69
CA LYS A 179 -10.94 -16.90 0.88
C LYS A 179 -10.52 -18.23 1.55
N GLY A 180 -10.64 -18.33 2.89
CA GLY A 180 -10.29 -19.51 3.64
C GLY A 180 -8.81 -19.63 4.04
N HIS A 181 -7.99 -18.64 3.66
CA HIS A 181 -6.58 -18.58 4.06
C HIS A 181 -6.37 -17.50 5.13
N LYS A 182 -5.65 -17.84 6.18
CA LYS A 182 -5.27 -16.90 7.24
C LYS A 182 -4.02 -16.13 6.84
N HIS A 183 -4.11 -14.81 6.90
CA HIS A 183 -3.02 -13.89 6.57
C HIS A 183 -2.83 -12.90 7.69
N THR A 184 -1.61 -12.81 8.20
CA THR A 184 -1.25 -11.76 9.13
C THR A 184 -0.99 -10.47 8.37
N LYS A 185 -1.65 -9.41 8.81
CA LYS A 185 -1.67 -8.08 8.21
C LYS A 185 -1.16 -7.04 9.19
N ILE A 186 -0.69 -5.93 8.63
CA ILE A 186 -0.33 -4.71 9.35
C ILE A 186 -0.80 -3.50 8.55
N MET A 187 -1.33 -2.50 9.24
CA MET A 187 -1.58 -1.20 8.65
C MET A 187 -0.31 -0.36 8.65
N MET A 188 -0.02 0.29 7.54
CA MET A 188 1.14 1.16 7.40
C MET A 188 0.78 2.41 6.62
N GLY A 189 1.43 3.52 6.93
CA GLY A 189 1.18 4.80 6.28
C GLY A 189 2.40 5.72 6.31
N ASN A 190 2.22 6.95 5.82
CA ASN A 190 3.23 7.99 5.91
C ASN A 190 3.09 8.82 7.21
N HIS A 191 4.02 9.72 7.45
CA HIS A 191 4.04 10.58 8.65
C HIS A 191 2.77 11.41 8.89
N LEU A 192 2.00 11.69 7.86
CA LEU A 192 0.76 12.48 8.02
C LEU A 192 -0.35 11.70 8.74
N PHE A 193 -0.17 10.39 8.89
CA PHE A 193 -1.07 9.56 9.68
C PHE A 193 -0.91 9.77 11.18
N TYR A 194 0.26 10.25 11.60
CA TYR A 194 0.58 10.52 12.99
C TYR A 194 0.34 12.00 13.26
N ASN A 195 -0.42 12.28 14.30
CA ASN A 195 -0.61 13.65 14.77
C ASN A 195 0.74 14.26 15.15
N HIS A 196 0.92 15.56 14.99
CA HIS A 196 2.14 16.33 15.13
C HIS A 196 2.96 16.16 16.41
N ASN A 197 2.46 15.42 17.39
CA ASN A 197 3.16 15.15 18.64
C ASN A 197 4.07 13.92 18.62
N VAL A 198 4.15 13.21 17.48
CA VAL A 198 5.09 12.11 17.33
C VAL A 198 6.30 12.62 16.53
N ASP A 199 7.08 13.46 17.15
CA ASP A 199 8.47 13.76 16.73
C ASP A 199 9.39 12.55 16.81
N GLU A 200 8.89 11.42 17.28
CA GLU A 200 9.60 10.16 17.34
C GLU A 200 9.62 9.52 15.96
N LYS A 201 10.64 9.85 15.22
CA LYS A 201 11.06 9.02 14.08
C LYS A 201 11.33 7.62 14.63
N LEU A 202 10.75 6.60 13.95
CA LEU A 202 11.14 5.21 14.25
C LEU A 202 12.66 5.12 14.23
N THR A 203 13.22 4.60 15.31
CA THR A 203 14.64 4.32 15.38
C THR A 203 15.00 3.13 14.48
N GLU A 204 16.26 2.95 14.14
CA GLU A 204 16.70 1.76 13.42
C GLU A 204 16.38 0.47 14.21
N GLU A 205 16.38 0.53 15.53
CA GLU A 205 15.97 -0.58 16.38
C GLU A 205 14.50 -0.91 16.24
N ASP A 206 13.60 0.09 16.23
CA ASP A 206 12.18 -0.11 16.00
C ASP A 206 11.93 -0.70 14.60
N ILE A 207 12.58 -0.18 13.59
CA ILE A 207 12.49 -0.71 12.22
C ILE A 207 12.93 -2.18 12.19
N GLN A 208 14.01 -2.53 12.87
CA GLN A 208 14.50 -3.90 12.94
C GLN A 208 13.54 -4.81 13.71
N LYS A 209 12.94 -4.32 14.81
CA LYS A 209 11.90 -5.03 15.57
C LYS A 209 10.69 -5.36 14.67
N PHE A 210 10.18 -4.38 13.94
CA PHE A 210 9.05 -4.62 13.02
C PHE A 210 9.41 -5.58 11.89
N LYS A 211 10.63 -5.53 11.35
CA LYS A 211 11.11 -6.50 10.35
C LYS A 211 11.11 -7.92 10.91
N ASN A 212 11.60 -8.10 12.13
CA ASN A 212 11.64 -9.40 12.79
C ASN A 212 10.23 -9.95 13.04
N LEU A 213 9.29 -9.13 13.51
CA LEU A 213 7.89 -9.50 13.68
C LEU A 213 7.24 -9.88 12.35
N ALA A 214 7.49 -9.10 11.30
CA ALA A 214 6.96 -9.38 9.97
C ALA A 214 7.46 -10.73 9.42
N ILE A 215 8.72 -11.05 9.60
CA ILE A 215 9.31 -12.35 9.21
C ILE A 215 8.70 -13.48 10.03
N LYS A 216 8.59 -13.32 11.35
CA LYS A 216 7.97 -14.31 12.25
C LYS A 216 6.56 -14.65 11.76
N TYR A 217 5.70 -13.64 11.57
CA TYR A 217 4.31 -13.87 11.17
C TYR A 217 4.18 -14.38 9.75
N ALA A 218 5.05 -13.98 8.82
CA ALA A 218 5.07 -14.56 7.48
C ALA A 218 5.34 -16.08 7.51
N THR A 219 6.27 -16.52 8.36
CA THR A 219 6.61 -17.92 8.54
C THR A 219 5.46 -18.69 9.22
N GLU A 220 4.76 -18.08 10.18
CA GLU A 220 3.58 -18.66 10.82
C GLU A 220 2.42 -18.83 9.81
N ASP A 221 2.15 -17.83 8.98
CA ASP A 221 1.13 -17.88 7.94
C ASP A 221 1.41 -19.00 6.93
N GLU A 222 2.66 -19.18 6.51
CA GLU A 222 3.06 -20.26 5.62
C GLU A 222 2.76 -21.63 6.22
N LYS A 223 3.09 -21.87 7.49
CA LYS A 223 2.81 -23.11 8.18
C LYS A 223 1.31 -23.40 8.29
N LEU A 224 0.49 -22.37 8.54
CA LEU A 224 -0.95 -22.50 8.70
C LEU A 224 -1.68 -22.82 7.39
N ASN A 225 -1.14 -22.37 6.27
CA ASN A 225 -1.78 -22.52 4.96
C ASN A 225 -1.25 -23.70 4.14
N HIS A 226 -0.27 -24.45 4.67
CA HIS A 226 0.28 -25.67 4.08
C HIS A 226 -0.23 -26.97 4.76
N ILE A 227 -1.19 -26.86 5.69
CA ILE A 227 -1.92 -27.96 6.31
C ILE A 227 -3.25 -28.16 5.59
#